data_00807240a2c16c710acc6b906e0bdf98
#
_entry.id   00807240a2c16c710acc6b906e0bdf98
#
_cell.length_a   1.000
_cell.length_b   1.000
_cell.length_c   1.000
_cell.angle_alpha   90.00
_cell.angle_beta   90.00
_cell.angle_gamma   90.00
#
_symmetry.space_group_name_H-M   'P 1'
#
loop_
_entity.id
_entity.type
_entity.pdbx_description
1 polymer ?
#
loop_
_entity_poly.entity_id
_entity_poly.type
_entity_poly.pdbx_seq_one_letter_code
_entity_poly.pdbx_strand_id
1 'polypeptide(L)'
;MFVLCFSVLFVLLSYLYRPVTTSRENICGFYAEKKNTLDMVYIGGSACYVYWEPLAAYDKYGFTSYNFATDAMPPQVIRYCMEEILKTQSPEVFLVDLRPFQYGDLYDEVTSSVNYKREAPIRNVTDNMNYSVNRAAMIENCVEGETAAYHFDIAKYHSLLISLITPRNWGYITNRHPMRSKGFHACESVEELYIEDVSHIKEKQRLSEEMDDLLTELLEYCKNKEQKVLFIVHAYQISEEDQKKYNYMEERIAEYGMDYLNTNDYAEEIGLEPSADFYNRDHVNLLGADKYTKFLGEYLVRNYTLPDKRNDSAYRRWTQEYKEWNGRMEEIRETLRLD
;
A
#
# COMPACT_ATOMS: atom_id res chain seq x y z
N MET A 1 16.22 18.81 -32.70
CA MET A 1 16.49 19.60 -31.48
C MET A 1 15.20 20.11 -30.83
N PHE A 2 14.34 20.84 -31.53
CA PHE A 2 13.09 21.40 -30.96
C PHE A 2 12.17 20.33 -30.33
N VAL A 3 11.88 19.23 -31.03
CA VAL A 3 11.01 18.13 -30.53
C VAL A 3 11.59 17.53 -29.23
N LEU A 4 12.90 17.29 -29.17
CA LEU A 4 13.55 16.75 -28.00
C LEU A 4 13.45 17.71 -26.79
N CYS A 5 13.74 18.99 -27.00
CA CYS A 5 13.63 20.02 -25.94
C CYS A 5 12.18 20.14 -25.47
N PHE A 6 11.21 20.12 -26.38
CA PHE A 6 9.79 20.15 -26.04
C PHE A 6 9.39 18.91 -25.22
N SER A 7 9.79 17.71 -25.64
CA SER A 7 9.47 16.46 -24.90
C SER A 7 10.07 16.47 -23.50
N VAL A 8 11.32 16.91 -23.35
CA VAL A 8 11.96 17.03 -22.02
C VAL A 8 11.21 18.02 -21.14
N LEU A 9 10.92 19.22 -21.68
CA LEU A 9 10.17 20.23 -20.95
C LEU A 9 8.77 19.74 -20.57
N PHE A 10 8.08 19.07 -21.47
CA PHE A 10 6.76 18.51 -21.26
C PHE A 10 6.75 17.48 -20.11
N VAL A 11 7.71 16.55 -20.11
CA VAL A 11 7.88 15.56 -19.05
C VAL A 11 8.17 16.26 -17.72
N LEU A 12 9.11 17.20 -17.69
CA LEU A 12 9.44 17.93 -16.45
C LEU A 12 8.23 18.69 -15.90
N LEU A 13 7.47 19.38 -16.75
CA LEU A 13 6.27 20.08 -16.32
C LEU A 13 5.19 19.13 -15.83
N SER A 14 5.00 17.99 -16.47
CA SER A 14 4.06 16.96 -16.03
C SER A 14 4.38 16.49 -14.60
N TYR A 15 5.65 16.25 -14.29
CA TYR A 15 6.05 15.90 -12.92
C TYR A 15 5.88 17.05 -11.91
N LEU A 16 6.18 18.29 -12.32
CA LEU A 16 6.08 19.45 -11.42
C LEU A 16 4.64 19.78 -11.05
N TYR A 17 3.70 19.55 -11.97
CA TYR A 17 2.30 19.92 -11.76
C TYR A 17 1.48 18.87 -11.02
N ARG A 18 2.01 17.70 -10.74
CA ARG A 18 1.32 16.70 -9.93
C ARG A 18 1.16 17.16 -8.49
N PRO A 19 -0.04 17.08 -7.91
CA PRO A 19 -0.26 17.46 -6.51
C PRO A 19 0.54 16.55 -5.58
N VAL A 20 0.91 17.09 -4.41
CA VAL A 20 1.50 16.29 -3.33
C VAL A 20 0.36 15.67 -2.53
N THR A 21 0.24 14.36 -2.61
CA THR A 21 -0.74 13.54 -1.91
C THR A 21 -0.03 12.44 -1.13
N THR A 22 -0.71 11.77 -0.22
CA THR A 22 -0.20 10.57 0.47
C THR A 22 0.30 9.53 -0.53
N SER A 23 -0.50 9.23 -1.56
CA SER A 23 -0.15 8.29 -2.63
C SER A 23 1.12 8.70 -3.36
N ARG A 24 1.31 10.01 -3.63
CA ARG A 24 2.54 10.51 -4.25
C ARG A 24 3.75 10.37 -3.34
N GLU A 25 3.60 10.68 -2.07
CA GLU A 25 4.69 10.53 -1.10
C GLU A 25 5.16 9.09 -1.00
N ASN A 26 4.23 8.14 -0.94
CA ASN A 26 4.53 6.72 -0.86
C ASN A 26 5.24 6.21 -2.12
N ILE A 27 4.67 6.42 -3.30
CA ILE A 27 5.27 5.90 -4.54
C ILE A 27 6.57 6.62 -4.88
N CYS A 28 6.60 7.96 -4.83
CA CYS A 28 7.81 8.71 -5.15
C CYS A 28 8.91 8.52 -4.09
N GLY A 29 8.54 8.35 -2.82
CA GLY A 29 9.47 8.05 -1.74
C GLY A 29 10.15 6.70 -1.91
N PHE A 30 9.43 5.71 -2.44
CA PHE A 30 9.99 4.40 -2.77
C PHE A 30 11.16 4.49 -3.77
N TYR A 31 11.04 5.33 -4.79
CA TYR A 31 12.12 5.51 -5.78
C TYR A 31 13.41 6.10 -5.20
N ALA A 32 13.35 6.70 -4.02
CA ALA A 32 14.52 7.22 -3.31
C ALA A 32 15.19 6.18 -2.40
N GLU A 33 14.61 4.99 -2.25
CA GLU A 33 15.24 3.89 -1.51
C GLU A 33 16.44 3.32 -2.32
N LYS A 34 17.46 2.87 -1.59
CA LYS A 34 18.61 2.21 -2.23
C LYS A 34 18.19 0.89 -2.86
N LYS A 35 18.79 0.56 -3.99
CA LYS A 35 18.51 -0.70 -4.69
C LYS A 35 18.85 -1.92 -3.82
N ASN A 36 17.98 -2.92 -3.87
CA ASN A 36 18.12 -4.21 -3.19
C ASN A 36 18.37 -4.07 -1.68
N THR A 37 17.63 -3.18 -1.03
CA THR A 37 17.72 -2.96 0.42
C THR A 37 16.45 -3.33 1.18
N LEU A 38 15.36 -3.63 0.50
CA LEU A 38 14.08 -3.99 1.12
C LEU A 38 13.89 -5.51 1.11
N ASP A 39 13.60 -6.08 2.28
CA ASP A 39 13.32 -7.51 2.44
C ASP A 39 11.83 -7.82 2.23
N MET A 40 10.97 -6.87 2.50
CA MET A 40 9.52 -7.00 2.35
C MET A 40 8.94 -5.72 1.75
N VAL A 41 7.98 -5.86 0.85
CA VAL A 41 7.17 -4.74 0.35
C VAL A 41 5.70 -5.06 0.50
N TYR A 42 4.95 -4.15 1.13
CA TYR A 42 3.53 -4.25 1.31
C TYR A 42 2.79 -3.44 0.24
N ILE A 43 1.92 -4.09 -0.52
CA ILE A 43 1.19 -3.49 -1.65
C ILE A 43 -0.31 -3.53 -1.38
N GLY A 44 -0.97 -2.41 -1.57
CA GLY A 44 -2.43 -2.33 -1.45
C GLY A 44 -2.97 -0.94 -1.19
N GLY A 45 -4.13 -0.89 -0.55
CA GLY A 45 -4.85 0.32 -0.21
C GLY A 45 -4.30 1.08 1.00
N SER A 46 -5.10 2.02 1.50
CA SER A 46 -4.74 2.85 2.66
C SER A 46 -4.46 2.05 3.92
N ALA A 47 -5.10 0.90 4.10
CA ALA A 47 -4.84 0.04 5.23
C ALA A 47 -3.37 -0.36 5.32
N CYS A 48 -2.69 -0.67 4.21
CA CYS A 48 -1.28 -1.06 4.24
C CYS A 48 -0.40 -0.01 4.91
N TYR A 49 -0.60 1.27 4.57
CA TYR A 49 0.23 2.34 5.12
C TYR A 49 -0.21 2.87 6.49
N VAL A 50 -1.37 2.44 6.98
CA VAL A 50 -1.87 2.79 8.33
C VAL A 50 -1.58 1.68 9.34
N TYR A 51 -1.63 0.41 8.94
CA TYR A 51 -1.46 -0.73 9.85
C TYR A 51 -0.01 -1.13 10.07
N TRP A 52 0.84 -1.06 9.05
CA TRP A 52 2.21 -1.56 9.14
C TRP A 52 3.23 -0.44 9.30
N GLU A 53 4.02 -0.52 10.38
CA GLU A 53 5.06 0.42 10.74
C GLU A 53 6.46 -0.11 10.39
N PRO A 54 6.99 0.18 9.18
CA PRO A 54 8.26 -0.41 8.75
C PRO A 54 9.45 -0.12 9.65
N LEU A 55 9.49 1.08 10.26
CA LEU A 55 10.58 1.47 11.14
C LEU A 55 10.50 0.81 12.52
N ALA A 56 9.30 0.64 13.08
CA ALA A 56 9.10 -0.11 14.32
C ALA A 56 9.46 -1.60 14.14
N ALA A 57 9.04 -2.18 13.01
CA ALA A 57 9.40 -3.55 12.66
C ALA A 57 10.91 -3.72 12.47
N TYR A 58 11.60 -2.77 11.83
CA TYR A 58 13.05 -2.78 11.71
C TYR A 58 13.74 -2.74 13.08
N ASP A 59 13.32 -1.84 13.96
CA ASP A 59 13.92 -1.74 15.30
C ASP A 59 13.75 -3.04 16.10
N LYS A 60 12.55 -3.64 16.04
CA LYS A 60 12.24 -4.84 16.82
C LYS A 60 12.78 -6.13 16.21
N TYR A 61 12.68 -6.30 14.88
CA TYR A 61 12.96 -7.57 14.20
C TYR A 61 14.18 -7.53 13.28
N GLY A 62 14.64 -6.36 12.89
CA GLY A 62 15.85 -6.15 12.11
C GLY A 62 15.70 -6.15 10.59
N PHE A 63 14.59 -6.63 10.03
CA PHE A 63 14.38 -6.62 8.58
C PHE A 63 13.82 -5.29 8.08
N THR A 64 14.04 -5.01 6.81
CA THR A 64 13.64 -3.77 6.16
C THR A 64 12.38 -3.95 5.33
N SER A 65 11.46 -3.00 5.41
CA SER A 65 10.19 -3.06 4.66
C SER A 65 9.73 -1.69 4.16
N TYR A 66 8.79 -1.68 3.23
CA TYR A 66 8.20 -0.47 2.68
C TYR A 66 6.74 -0.67 2.34
N ASN A 67 5.88 0.33 2.63
CA ASN A 67 4.48 0.36 2.21
C ASN A 67 4.37 1.02 0.84
N PHE A 68 4.37 0.22 -0.22
CA PHE A 68 4.07 0.68 -1.59
C PHE A 68 2.55 0.68 -1.79
N ALA A 69 1.89 1.67 -1.20
CA ALA A 69 0.45 1.71 -1.11
C ALA A 69 -0.10 3.09 -1.45
N THR A 70 -1.35 3.11 -1.92
CA THR A 70 -2.05 4.35 -2.29
C THR A 70 -3.45 4.36 -1.71
N ASP A 71 -4.08 5.54 -1.68
CA ASP A 71 -5.50 5.62 -1.32
C ASP A 71 -6.32 4.80 -2.31
N ALA A 72 -7.10 3.85 -1.78
CA ALA A 72 -8.00 2.98 -2.54
C ALA A 72 -7.33 2.33 -3.78
N MET A 73 -6.14 1.75 -3.62
CA MET A 73 -5.44 1.08 -4.72
C MET A 73 -6.34 -0.01 -5.33
N PRO A 74 -6.66 0.04 -6.62
CA PRO A 74 -7.52 -0.98 -7.25
C PRO A 74 -6.74 -2.25 -7.58
N PRO A 75 -7.38 -3.43 -7.60
CA PRO A 75 -6.69 -4.72 -7.73
C PRO A 75 -5.95 -4.88 -9.06
N GLN A 76 -6.47 -4.35 -10.17
CA GLN A 76 -5.88 -4.48 -11.51
C GLN A 76 -4.49 -3.88 -11.65
N VAL A 77 -4.08 -2.95 -10.76
CA VAL A 77 -2.75 -2.33 -10.82
C VAL A 77 -1.70 -3.07 -10.00
N ILE A 78 -2.08 -4.01 -9.11
CA ILE A 78 -1.16 -4.64 -8.15
C ILE A 78 -0.01 -5.34 -8.86
N ARG A 79 -0.28 -6.11 -9.92
CA ARG A 79 0.75 -6.78 -10.72
C ARG A 79 1.78 -5.78 -11.28
N TYR A 80 1.32 -4.65 -11.80
CA TYR A 80 2.21 -3.61 -12.35
C TYR A 80 3.02 -2.92 -11.25
N CYS A 81 2.47 -2.78 -10.05
CA CYS A 81 3.22 -2.30 -8.88
C CYS A 81 4.33 -3.28 -8.51
N MET A 82 4.08 -4.59 -8.49
CA MET A 82 5.12 -5.61 -8.27
C MET A 82 6.22 -5.52 -9.33
N GLU A 83 5.86 -5.42 -10.61
CA GLU A 83 6.82 -5.25 -11.71
C GLU A 83 7.66 -3.96 -11.55
N GLU A 84 7.05 -2.88 -11.07
CA GLU A 84 7.76 -1.62 -10.82
C GLU A 84 8.77 -1.76 -9.68
N ILE A 85 8.37 -2.40 -8.58
CA ILE A 85 9.21 -2.67 -7.41
C ILE A 85 10.41 -3.52 -7.81
N LEU A 86 10.20 -4.58 -8.59
CA LEU A 86 11.24 -5.52 -9.02
C LEU A 86 12.30 -4.89 -9.93
N LYS A 87 12.10 -3.69 -10.47
CA LYS A 87 13.14 -2.96 -11.22
C LYS A 87 14.29 -2.49 -10.32
N THR A 88 14.04 -2.31 -9.05
CA THR A 88 15.02 -1.74 -8.12
C THR A 88 15.19 -2.52 -6.83
N GLN A 89 14.26 -3.38 -6.48
CA GLN A 89 14.28 -4.20 -5.27
C GLN A 89 14.11 -5.68 -5.61
N SER A 90 14.54 -6.53 -4.69
CA SER A 90 14.36 -7.99 -4.75
C SER A 90 13.91 -8.47 -3.37
N PRO A 91 12.65 -8.15 -2.98
CA PRO A 91 12.16 -8.52 -1.65
C PRO A 91 12.06 -10.04 -1.51
N GLU A 92 12.31 -10.54 -0.30
CA GLU A 92 12.14 -11.95 0.04
C GLU A 92 10.65 -12.35 0.01
N VAL A 93 9.77 -11.40 0.37
CA VAL A 93 8.33 -11.61 0.35
C VAL A 93 7.59 -10.31 0.00
N PHE A 94 6.54 -10.45 -0.79
CA PHE A 94 5.51 -9.41 -0.95
C PHE A 94 4.35 -9.69 0.00
N LEU A 95 3.83 -8.64 0.64
CA LEU A 95 2.51 -8.66 1.25
C LEU A 95 1.53 -7.99 0.28
N VAL A 96 0.39 -8.62 0.04
CA VAL A 96 -0.64 -8.10 -0.85
C VAL A 96 -1.97 -8.04 -0.10
N ASP A 97 -2.52 -6.83 0.00
CA ASP A 97 -3.83 -6.58 0.60
C ASP A 97 -4.95 -7.14 -0.29
N LEU A 98 -5.83 -7.97 0.28
CA LEU A 98 -6.96 -8.57 -0.43
C LEU A 98 -8.22 -7.70 -0.45
N ARG A 99 -8.26 -6.67 0.38
CA ARG A 99 -9.41 -5.78 0.48
C ARG A 99 -9.83 -5.15 -0.87
N PRO A 100 -8.91 -4.75 -1.78
CA PRO A 100 -9.27 -4.27 -3.10
C PRO A 100 -10.16 -5.24 -3.92
N PHE A 101 -9.97 -6.54 -3.78
CA PHE A 101 -10.78 -7.56 -4.47
C PHE A 101 -12.16 -7.70 -3.86
N GLN A 102 -12.27 -7.55 -2.55
CA GLN A 102 -13.56 -7.61 -1.85
C GLN A 102 -14.46 -6.41 -2.21
N TYR A 103 -13.86 -5.21 -2.33
CA TYR A 103 -14.58 -3.99 -2.70
C TYR A 103 -14.88 -3.85 -4.19
N GLY A 104 -14.33 -4.68 -5.04
CA GLY A 104 -14.41 -4.51 -6.49
C GLY A 104 -15.83 -4.33 -7.01
N ASP A 105 -16.79 -5.07 -6.47
CA ASP A 105 -18.21 -4.97 -6.83
C ASP A 105 -18.88 -3.70 -6.26
N LEU A 106 -18.34 -3.17 -5.16
CA LEU A 106 -18.83 -1.97 -4.49
C LEU A 106 -18.15 -0.68 -4.99
N TYR A 107 -17.09 -0.81 -5.79
CA TYR A 107 -16.34 0.36 -6.27
C TYR A 107 -17.22 1.36 -7.02
N ASP A 108 -18.24 0.89 -7.72
CA ASP A 108 -19.19 1.73 -8.42
C ASP A 108 -20.16 2.44 -7.43
N GLU A 109 -20.56 1.79 -6.35
CA GLU A 109 -21.43 2.38 -5.34
C GLU A 109 -20.66 3.32 -4.39
N VAL A 110 -19.52 2.89 -3.88
CA VAL A 110 -18.69 3.68 -2.95
C VAL A 110 -18.11 4.90 -3.64
N THR A 111 -17.65 4.77 -4.87
CA THR A 111 -17.09 5.89 -5.64
C THR A 111 -18.15 6.85 -6.13
N SER A 112 -19.38 6.40 -6.38
CA SER A 112 -20.50 7.27 -6.75
C SER A 112 -21.00 8.12 -5.57
N SER A 113 -20.99 7.58 -4.36
CA SER A 113 -21.46 8.26 -3.15
C SER A 113 -20.54 9.39 -2.66
N VAL A 114 -19.25 9.37 -3.05
CA VAL A 114 -18.21 10.31 -2.56
C VAL A 114 -17.72 11.26 -3.66
N ASN A 115 -18.36 11.36 -4.83
CA ASN A 115 -17.86 12.08 -6.00
C ASN A 115 -16.46 11.61 -6.49
N TYR A 116 -16.02 10.45 -6.07
CA TYR A 116 -14.82 9.81 -6.58
C TYR A 116 -15.20 9.08 -7.88
N LYS A 117 -14.86 9.65 -9.01
CA LYS A 117 -14.94 8.92 -10.26
C LYS A 117 -13.98 7.72 -10.20
N ARG A 118 -14.36 6.58 -10.78
CA ARG A 118 -13.51 5.35 -10.94
C ARG A 118 -12.05 5.65 -11.34
N GLU A 119 -11.81 6.74 -12.02
CA GLU A 119 -10.50 7.22 -12.42
C GLU A 119 -9.56 7.59 -11.26
N ALA A 120 -10.05 8.07 -10.13
CA ALA A 120 -9.18 8.60 -9.07
C ALA A 120 -8.28 7.55 -8.43
N PRO A 121 -8.75 6.33 -8.10
CA PRO A 121 -7.90 5.28 -7.56
C PRO A 121 -6.78 4.83 -8.50
N ILE A 122 -7.06 4.68 -9.79
CA ILE A 122 -6.04 4.33 -10.79
C ILE A 122 -5.02 5.47 -10.92
N ARG A 123 -5.46 6.73 -10.88
CA ARG A 123 -4.57 7.89 -10.93
C ARG A 123 -3.66 8.01 -9.72
N ASN A 124 -4.08 7.56 -8.55
CA ASN A 124 -3.22 7.50 -7.38
C ASN A 124 -1.97 6.66 -7.63
N VAL A 125 -2.03 5.69 -8.52
CA VAL A 125 -0.89 4.87 -8.92
C VAL A 125 -0.23 5.43 -10.18
N THR A 126 -0.98 5.55 -11.30
CA THR A 126 -0.42 5.91 -12.61
C THR A 126 0.27 7.27 -12.61
N ASP A 127 -0.32 8.27 -11.96
CA ASP A 127 0.21 9.63 -11.94
C ASP A 127 1.47 9.75 -11.09
N ASN A 128 1.73 8.78 -10.20
CA ASN A 128 2.87 8.81 -9.27
C ASN A 128 4.01 7.87 -9.67
N MET A 129 3.78 6.93 -10.59
CA MET A 129 4.84 6.10 -11.15
C MET A 129 5.71 6.88 -12.14
N ASN A 130 6.98 6.50 -12.22
CA ASN A 130 7.90 7.01 -13.23
C ASN A 130 7.45 6.60 -14.65
N TYR A 131 7.68 7.48 -15.64
CA TYR A 131 7.40 7.13 -17.03
C TYR A 131 8.22 5.90 -17.45
N SER A 132 7.53 4.85 -17.88
CA SER A 132 8.14 3.58 -18.26
C SER A 132 7.19 2.77 -19.14
N VAL A 133 7.71 1.72 -19.76
CA VAL A 133 6.91 0.77 -20.52
C VAL A 133 5.87 0.09 -19.61
N ASN A 134 6.25 -0.24 -18.38
CA ASN A 134 5.35 -0.84 -17.40
C ASN A 134 4.18 0.10 -17.05
N ARG A 135 4.47 1.40 -16.77
CA ARG A 135 3.42 2.40 -16.52
C ARG A 135 2.50 2.55 -17.74
N ALA A 136 3.06 2.57 -18.96
CA ALA A 136 2.26 2.66 -20.17
C ALA A 136 1.34 1.42 -20.33
N ALA A 137 1.89 0.23 -20.16
CA ALA A 137 1.11 -1.02 -20.21
C ALA A 137 -0.01 -1.05 -19.14
N MET A 138 0.28 -0.59 -17.91
CA MET A 138 -0.73 -0.47 -16.86
C MET A 138 -1.87 0.47 -17.30
N ILE A 139 -1.56 1.64 -17.86
CA ILE A 139 -2.58 2.58 -18.33
C ILE A 139 -3.45 1.91 -19.42
N GLU A 140 -2.83 1.31 -20.43
CA GLU A 140 -3.57 0.71 -21.55
C GLU A 140 -4.43 -0.51 -21.15
N ASN A 141 -4.04 -1.24 -20.11
CA ASN A 141 -4.75 -2.45 -19.68
C ASN A 141 -5.73 -2.23 -18.50
N CYS A 142 -5.53 -1.17 -17.69
CA CYS A 142 -6.33 -0.96 -16.47
C CYS A 142 -7.27 0.24 -16.56
N VAL A 143 -7.11 1.11 -17.55
CA VAL A 143 -7.95 2.31 -17.71
C VAL A 143 -9.03 2.04 -18.75
N GLU A 144 -10.27 2.22 -18.38
CA GLU A 144 -11.39 2.16 -19.30
C GLU A 144 -11.55 3.50 -20.04
N GLY A 145 -11.76 3.46 -21.34
CA GLY A 145 -12.04 4.63 -22.17
C GLY A 145 -10.79 5.37 -22.65
N GLU A 146 -10.72 6.71 -22.50
CA GLU A 146 -9.63 7.51 -23.06
C GLU A 146 -8.35 7.47 -22.21
N THR A 147 -7.33 6.71 -22.62
CA THR A 147 -6.03 6.60 -21.94
C THR A 147 -5.11 7.81 -22.13
N ALA A 148 -5.35 8.63 -23.17
CA ALA A 148 -4.48 9.77 -23.49
C ALA A 148 -4.26 10.75 -22.33
N ALA A 149 -5.29 11.02 -21.51
CA ALA A 149 -5.20 11.90 -20.36
C ALA A 149 -4.34 11.34 -19.21
N TYR A 150 -4.09 10.03 -19.20
CA TYR A 150 -3.20 9.36 -18.24
C TYR A 150 -1.74 9.39 -18.71
N HIS A 151 -1.50 9.41 -20.01
CA HIS A 151 -0.15 9.57 -20.57
C HIS A 151 0.32 11.04 -20.51
N PHE A 152 -0.62 12.00 -20.57
CA PHE A 152 -0.33 13.41 -20.63
C PHE A 152 -0.85 14.16 -19.40
N ASP A 153 -0.20 13.94 -18.25
CA ASP A 153 -0.62 14.49 -16.94
C ASP A 153 -0.80 16.01 -16.94
N ILE A 154 -0.02 16.74 -17.74
CA ILE A 154 -0.14 18.19 -17.89
C ILE A 154 -1.52 18.61 -18.38
N ALA A 155 -2.19 17.79 -19.17
CA ALA A 155 -3.56 18.08 -19.64
C ALA A 155 -4.54 18.13 -18.46
N LYS A 156 -4.31 17.34 -17.39
CA LYS A 156 -5.12 17.34 -16.19
C LYS A 156 -4.70 18.43 -15.19
N TYR A 157 -3.40 18.60 -14.99
CA TYR A 157 -2.88 19.44 -13.89
C TYR A 157 -2.43 20.84 -14.33
N HIS A 158 -2.63 21.25 -15.59
CA HIS A 158 -2.19 22.56 -16.12
C HIS A 158 -2.74 23.77 -15.33
N SER A 159 -3.90 23.67 -14.70
CA SER A 159 -4.49 24.73 -13.88
C SER A 159 -3.80 24.93 -12.53
N LEU A 160 -2.97 23.98 -12.09
CA LEU A 160 -2.26 24.01 -10.82
C LEU A 160 -0.89 24.70 -10.90
N LEU A 161 -0.59 25.37 -12.01
CA LEU A 161 0.69 25.87 -12.49
C LEU A 161 1.61 26.57 -11.46
N ILE A 162 1.06 27.26 -10.48
CA ILE A 162 1.86 28.14 -9.60
C ILE A 162 2.10 27.51 -8.23
N SER A 163 1.21 26.65 -7.76
CA SER A 163 1.29 26.09 -6.39
C SER A 163 2.25 24.92 -6.25
N LEU A 164 2.77 24.36 -7.35
CA LEU A 164 3.44 23.06 -7.37
C LEU A 164 4.95 23.14 -7.61
N ILE A 165 5.53 24.31 -7.91
CA ILE A 165 6.98 24.47 -8.04
C ILE A 165 7.59 24.58 -6.65
N THR A 166 7.74 23.44 -5.98
CA THR A 166 8.34 23.36 -4.65
C THR A 166 9.64 22.54 -4.68
N PRO A 167 10.58 22.78 -3.74
CA PRO A 167 11.77 21.92 -3.60
C PRO A 167 11.42 20.43 -3.46
N ARG A 168 10.26 20.11 -2.87
CA ARG A 168 9.76 18.75 -2.70
C ARG A 168 9.46 18.10 -4.04
N ASN A 169 8.76 18.80 -4.96
CA ASN A 169 8.46 18.30 -6.30
C ASN A 169 9.73 18.04 -7.13
N TRP A 170 10.74 18.89 -7.02
CA TRP A 170 12.06 18.65 -7.60
C TRP A 170 12.74 17.41 -7.02
N GLY A 171 12.60 17.19 -5.71
CA GLY A 171 13.08 15.97 -5.05
C GLY A 171 12.46 14.71 -5.63
N TYR A 172 11.17 14.74 -5.93
CA TYR A 172 10.47 13.59 -6.56
C TYR A 172 10.98 13.32 -7.98
N ILE A 173 11.17 14.36 -8.82
CA ILE A 173 11.71 14.19 -10.18
C ILE A 173 13.08 13.52 -10.16
N THR A 174 13.91 13.86 -9.19
CA THR A 174 15.28 13.36 -9.10
C THR A 174 15.41 12.09 -8.27
N ASN A 175 14.28 11.53 -7.78
CA ASN A 175 14.22 10.39 -6.84
C ASN A 175 15.09 10.63 -5.58
N ARG A 176 15.16 11.87 -5.09
CA ARG A 176 15.97 12.28 -3.94
C ARG A 176 15.14 12.74 -2.74
N HIS A 177 13.85 12.48 -2.78
CA HIS A 177 12.96 12.81 -1.67
C HIS A 177 12.42 11.52 -1.04
N PRO A 178 13.21 10.89 -0.15
CA PRO A 178 12.79 9.64 0.49
C PRO A 178 11.65 9.91 1.47
N MET A 179 10.72 8.97 1.54
CA MET A 179 9.73 8.94 2.60
C MET A 179 10.35 8.33 3.86
N ARG A 180 10.61 9.18 4.87
CA ARG A 180 11.33 8.77 6.07
C ARG A 180 10.59 7.75 6.92
N SER A 181 9.25 7.75 6.87
CA SER A 181 8.42 6.75 7.54
C SER A 181 8.28 5.43 6.75
N LYS A 182 8.97 5.30 5.61
CA LYS A 182 8.90 4.11 4.73
C LYS A 182 7.47 3.79 4.26
N GLY A 183 6.69 4.82 4.02
CA GLY A 183 5.31 4.69 3.56
C GLY A 183 4.29 4.53 4.69
N PHE A 184 4.64 4.69 5.96
CA PHE A 184 3.69 4.68 7.08
C PHE A 184 3.09 6.07 7.32
N HIS A 185 1.79 6.10 7.63
CA HIS A 185 1.03 7.28 8.01
C HIS A 185 0.22 6.98 9.28
N ALA A 186 0.52 7.67 10.37
CA ALA A 186 -0.20 7.53 11.62
C ALA A 186 -1.59 8.18 11.53
N CYS A 187 -2.60 7.51 12.08
CA CYS A 187 -3.89 8.09 12.39
C CYS A 187 -3.92 8.49 13.88
N GLU A 188 -4.36 9.73 14.15
CA GLU A 188 -4.14 10.41 15.43
C GLU A 188 -5.42 10.62 16.24
N SER A 189 -6.52 9.95 15.89
CA SER A 189 -7.78 10.04 16.64
C SER A 189 -8.38 8.67 16.91
N VAL A 190 -9.35 8.62 17.81
CA VAL A 190 -10.08 7.43 18.19
C VAL A 190 -11.52 7.54 17.72
N GLU A 191 -12.03 6.46 17.10
CA GLU A 191 -13.46 6.22 16.90
C GLU A 191 -13.81 4.91 17.58
N GLU A 192 -14.74 4.94 18.54
CA GLU A 192 -15.24 3.74 19.18
C GLU A 192 -16.06 2.93 18.18
N LEU A 193 -15.69 1.66 17.96
CA LEU A 193 -16.36 0.76 17.04
C LEU A 193 -17.08 -0.36 17.76
N TYR A 194 -18.13 -0.85 17.14
CA TYR A 194 -18.71 -2.15 17.44
C TYR A 194 -18.27 -3.14 16.35
N ILE A 195 -17.43 -4.10 16.72
CA ILE A 195 -16.95 -5.13 15.80
C ILE A 195 -17.66 -6.44 16.13
N GLU A 196 -18.39 -6.96 15.14
CA GLU A 196 -19.04 -8.25 15.24
C GLU A 196 -18.03 -9.35 14.98
N ASP A 197 -18.07 -10.41 15.80
CA ASP A 197 -17.26 -11.60 15.56
C ASP A 197 -17.89 -12.43 14.43
N VAL A 198 -17.25 -12.43 13.28
CA VAL A 198 -17.64 -13.18 12.08
C VAL A 198 -16.73 -14.40 11.84
N SER A 199 -15.82 -14.72 12.72
CA SER A 199 -14.87 -15.84 12.60
C SER A 199 -15.58 -17.22 12.52
N HIS A 200 -16.81 -17.29 13.01
CA HIS A 200 -17.66 -18.49 12.93
C HIS A 200 -18.20 -18.78 11.52
N ILE A 201 -18.19 -17.79 10.61
CA ILE A 201 -18.68 -17.92 9.22
C ILE A 201 -17.68 -18.76 8.42
N LYS A 202 -18.15 -19.90 7.89
CA LYS A 202 -17.32 -20.80 7.06
C LYS A 202 -17.84 -20.92 5.63
N GLU A 203 -18.98 -20.36 5.34
CA GLU A 203 -19.54 -20.28 4.00
C GLU A 203 -18.62 -19.47 3.09
N LYS A 204 -18.65 -19.79 1.81
CA LYS A 204 -17.89 -19.11 0.78
C LYS A 204 -18.82 -18.40 -0.19
N GLN A 205 -18.48 -17.18 -0.53
CA GLN A 205 -19.16 -16.42 -1.57
C GLN A 205 -18.15 -16.05 -2.66
N ARG A 206 -18.45 -16.42 -3.87
CA ARG A 206 -17.63 -16.09 -5.03
C ARG A 206 -17.56 -14.59 -5.22
N LEU A 207 -16.41 -14.09 -5.64
CA LEU A 207 -16.27 -12.72 -6.15
C LEU A 207 -17.07 -12.56 -7.44
N SER A 208 -17.27 -11.33 -7.91
CA SER A 208 -17.71 -11.11 -9.29
C SER A 208 -16.75 -11.76 -10.28
N GLU A 209 -17.21 -12.00 -11.49
CA GLU A 209 -16.39 -12.58 -12.56
C GLU A 209 -15.14 -11.73 -12.80
N GLU A 210 -15.29 -10.40 -12.86
CA GLU A 210 -14.19 -9.46 -13.04
C GLU A 210 -13.14 -9.57 -11.91
N MET A 211 -13.57 -9.59 -10.65
CA MET A 211 -12.66 -9.67 -9.51
C MET A 211 -11.99 -11.04 -9.38
N ASP A 212 -12.69 -12.11 -9.72
CA ASP A 212 -12.15 -13.48 -9.73
C ASP A 212 -11.09 -13.65 -10.83
N ASP A 213 -11.33 -13.06 -12.01
CA ASP A 213 -10.36 -13.03 -13.11
C ASP A 213 -9.11 -12.25 -12.72
N LEU A 214 -9.25 -11.06 -12.14
CA LEU A 214 -8.12 -10.26 -11.67
C LEU A 214 -7.30 -10.96 -10.58
N LEU A 215 -7.97 -11.65 -9.64
CA LEU A 215 -7.30 -12.46 -8.62
C LEU A 215 -6.53 -13.60 -9.29
N THR A 216 -7.16 -14.31 -10.23
CA THR A 216 -6.55 -15.40 -10.97
C THR A 216 -5.32 -14.94 -11.75
N GLU A 217 -5.40 -13.82 -12.48
CA GLU A 217 -4.26 -13.24 -13.19
C GLU A 217 -3.09 -12.91 -12.26
N LEU A 218 -3.38 -12.36 -11.08
CA LEU A 218 -2.35 -12.04 -10.09
C LEU A 218 -1.70 -13.30 -9.53
N LEU A 219 -2.49 -14.32 -9.19
CA LEU A 219 -1.99 -15.61 -8.69
C LEU A 219 -1.11 -16.32 -9.74
N GLU A 220 -1.56 -16.35 -11.00
CA GLU A 220 -0.77 -16.89 -12.11
C GLU A 220 0.54 -16.12 -12.32
N TYR A 221 0.49 -14.79 -12.26
CA TYR A 221 1.68 -13.95 -12.35
C TYR A 221 2.68 -14.29 -11.26
N CYS A 222 2.24 -14.35 -10.00
CA CYS A 222 3.09 -14.64 -8.85
C CYS A 222 3.71 -16.05 -8.98
N LYS A 223 2.93 -17.05 -9.37
CA LYS A 223 3.39 -18.42 -9.59
C LYS A 223 4.43 -18.50 -10.71
N ASN A 224 4.15 -17.88 -11.86
CA ASN A 224 5.05 -17.91 -13.02
C ASN A 224 6.36 -17.15 -12.77
N LYS A 225 6.38 -16.20 -11.86
CA LYS A 225 7.57 -15.44 -11.44
C LYS A 225 8.24 -16.00 -10.20
N GLU A 226 7.71 -17.09 -9.64
CA GLU A 226 8.23 -17.71 -8.40
C GLU A 226 8.32 -16.68 -7.25
N GLN A 227 7.40 -15.71 -7.22
CA GLN A 227 7.37 -14.70 -6.16
C GLN A 227 6.76 -15.31 -4.88
N LYS A 228 7.43 -15.12 -3.76
CA LYS A 228 6.84 -15.40 -2.46
C LYS A 228 5.88 -14.26 -2.12
N VAL A 229 4.62 -14.60 -1.90
CA VAL A 229 3.56 -13.64 -1.58
C VAL A 229 2.77 -14.14 -0.38
N LEU A 230 2.56 -13.27 0.59
CA LEU A 230 1.56 -13.42 1.63
C LEU A 230 0.37 -12.53 1.27
N PHE A 231 -0.75 -13.16 0.95
CA PHE A 231 -2.02 -12.46 0.78
C PHE A 231 -2.65 -12.23 2.14
N ILE A 232 -3.04 -10.98 2.45
CA ILE A 232 -3.42 -10.60 3.80
C ILE A 232 -4.73 -9.80 3.81
N VAL A 233 -5.54 -10.07 4.83
CA VAL A 233 -6.72 -9.29 5.20
C VAL A 233 -6.42 -8.59 6.53
N HIS A 234 -6.56 -7.27 6.56
CA HIS A 234 -6.37 -6.48 7.78
C HIS A 234 -7.50 -6.76 8.79
N ALA A 235 -7.20 -6.59 10.08
CA ALA A 235 -8.19 -6.63 11.14
C ALA A 235 -8.99 -5.31 11.16
N TYR A 236 -10.22 -5.33 10.66
CA TYR A 236 -11.14 -4.19 10.63
C TYR A 236 -12.60 -4.65 10.82
N GLN A 237 -13.54 -3.72 10.85
CA GLN A 237 -14.95 -4.07 10.92
C GLN A 237 -15.43 -4.68 9.60
N ILE A 238 -15.50 -6.01 9.52
CA ILE A 238 -16.00 -6.75 8.36
C ILE A 238 -17.44 -7.24 8.58
N SER A 239 -18.17 -7.40 7.49
CA SER A 239 -19.50 -8.01 7.49
C SER A 239 -19.41 -9.53 7.28
N GLU A 240 -20.53 -10.24 7.54
CA GLU A 240 -20.61 -11.65 7.18
C GLU A 240 -20.38 -11.92 5.68
N GLU A 241 -20.83 -11.00 4.83
CA GLU A 241 -20.61 -11.11 3.38
C GLU A 241 -19.13 -10.96 3.03
N ASP A 242 -18.42 -10.01 3.66
CA ASP A 242 -16.98 -9.84 3.49
C ASP A 242 -16.25 -11.12 3.89
N GLN A 243 -16.58 -11.69 5.05
CA GLN A 243 -15.97 -12.94 5.53
C GLN A 243 -16.17 -14.08 4.54
N LYS A 244 -17.36 -14.22 3.95
CA LYS A 244 -17.63 -15.26 2.93
C LYS A 244 -16.75 -15.07 1.68
N LYS A 245 -16.54 -13.83 1.24
CA LYS A 245 -15.65 -13.53 0.12
C LYS A 245 -14.18 -13.83 0.47
N TYR A 246 -13.73 -13.50 1.68
CA TYR A 246 -12.38 -13.85 2.16
C TYR A 246 -12.17 -15.37 2.26
N ASN A 247 -13.15 -16.13 2.73
CA ASN A 247 -13.08 -17.60 2.75
C ASN A 247 -12.98 -18.19 1.33
N TYR A 248 -13.61 -17.56 0.34
CA TYR A 248 -13.45 -17.94 -1.06
C TYR A 248 -12.05 -17.63 -1.59
N MET A 249 -11.54 -16.43 -1.31
CA MET A 249 -10.18 -16.03 -1.74
C MET A 249 -9.11 -16.91 -1.10
N GLU A 250 -9.24 -17.30 0.18
CA GLU A 250 -8.35 -18.25 0.85
C GLU A 250 -8.24 -19.57 0.06
N GLU A 251 -9.37 -20.15 -0.34
CA GLU A 251 -9.39 -21.39 -1.13
C GLU A 251 -8.67 -21.21 -2.47
N ARG A 252 -8.96 -20.10 -3.18
CA ARG A 252 -8.33 -19.79 -4.46
C ARG A 252 -6.81 -19.63 -4.33
N ILE A 253 -6.34 -18.92 -3.30
CA ILE A 253 -4.92 -18.72 -3.01
C ILE A 253 -4.23 -20.04 -2.69
N ALA A 254 -4.87 -20.90 -1.89
CA ALA A 254 -4.37 -22.23 -1.54
C ALA A 254 -4.23 -23.16 -2.76
N GLU A 255 -5.11 -23.07 -3.77
CA GLU A 255 -5.01 -23.83 -5.03
C GLU A 255 -3.71 -23.50 -5.80
N TYR A 256 -3.19 -22.30 -5.64
CA TYR A 256 -1.92 -21.87 -6.23
C TYR A 256 -0.70 -22.16 -5.35
N GLY A 257 -0.93 -22.68 -4.13
CA GLY A 257 0.13 -23.01 -3.16
C GLY A 257 0.79 -21.77 -2.54
N MET A 258 0.03 -20.69 -2.38
CA MET A 258 0.50 -19.42 -1.80
C MET A 258 -0.04 -19.23 -0.40
N ASP A 259 0.61 -18.34 0.36
CA ASP A 259 0.28 -18.06 1.74
C ASP A 259 -0.86 -17.05 1.87
N TYR A 260 -1.75 -17.28 2.83
CA TYR A 260 -2.89 -16.44 3.17
C TYR A 260 -2.96 -16.19 4.67
N LEU A 261 -3.34 -15.00 5.07
CA LEU A 261 -3.53 -14.61 6.46
C LEU A 261 -4.72 -13.64 6.60
N ASN A 262 -5.79 -14.10 7.24
CA ASN A 262 -6.87 -13.22 7.69
C ASN A 262 -6.61 -12.78 9.14
N THR A 263 -6.18 -11.55 9.35
CA THR A 263 -5.85 -11.06 10.69
C THR A 263 -7.08 -10.76 11.55
N ASN A 264 -8.29 -10.81 11.00
CA ASN A 264 -9.52 -10.76 11.80
C ASN A 264 -9.68 -12.00 12.68
N ASP A 265 -9.17 -13.16 12.24
CA ASP A 265 -9.19 -14.40 13.03
C ASP A 265 -8.25 -14.34 14.24
N TYR A 266 -7.39 -13.33 14.31
CA TYR A 266 -6.37 -13.11 15.34
C TYR A 266 -6.58 -11.81 16.15
N ALA A 267 -7.76 -11.19 16.07
CA ALA A 267 -8.03 -9.89 16.71
C ALA A 267 -7.75 -9.91 18.22
N GLU A 268 -8.10 -11.00 18.91
CA GLU A 268 -7.77 -11.19 20.33
C GLU A 268 -6.25 -11.34 20.56
N GLU A 269 -5.54 -12.10 19.73
CA GLU A 269 -4.09 -12.28 19.84
C GLU A 269 -3.32 -10.99 19.54
N ILE A 270 -3.80 -10.21 18.57
CA ILE A 270 -3.28 -8.87 18.28
C ILE A 270 -3.55 -7.94 19.46
N GLY A 271 -4.66 -8.15 20.18
CA GLY A 271 -5.09 -7.35 21.32
C GLY A 271 -5.72 -6.03 20.89
N LEU A 272 -6.42 -6.01 19.73
CA LEU A 272 -7.14 -4.83 19.28
C LEU A 272 -8.37 -4.56 20.14
N GLU A 273 -8.48 -3.34 20.61
CA GLU A 273 -9.59 -2.84 21.41
C GLU A 273 -10.49 -1.93 20.56
N PRO A 274 -11.74 -2.34 20.24
CA PRO A 274 -12.64 -1.56 19.40
C PRO A 274 -12.91 -0.13 19.90
N SER A 275 -12.80 0.09 21.20
CA SER A 275 -13.01 1.40 21.85
C SER A 275 -11.79 2.33 21.84
N ALA A 276 -10.59 1.83 21.46
CA ALA A 276 -9.36 2.59 21.63
C ALA A 276 -8.41 2.56 20.42
N ASP A 277 -8.41 1.50 19.64
CA ASP A 277 -7.36 1.24 18.65
C ASP A 277 -7.75 1.60 17.20
N PHE A 278 -8.95 2.12 16.98
CA PHE A 278 -9.44 2.43 15.64
C PHE A 278 -9.57 3.94 15.40
N TYR A 279 -9.16 4.33 14.20
CA TYR A 279 -9.38 5.67 13.65
C TYR A 279 -10.77 5.79 13.01
N ASN A 280 -11.21 4.73 12.35
CA ASN A 280 -12.55 4.54 11.79
C ASN A 280 -12.78 3.05 11.51
N ARG A 281 -13.97 2.70 10.97
CA ARG A 281 -14.32 1.31 10.66
C ARG A 281 -13.29 0.56 9.81
N ASP A 282 -12.48 1.26 9.07
CA ASP A 282 -11.58 0.72 8.04
C ASP A 282 -10.10 0.79 8.40
N HIS A 283 -9.76 1.57 9.44
CA HIS A 283 -8.36 1.86 9.79
C HIS A 283 -8.16 1.88 11.29
N VAL A 284 -7.04 1.34 11.73
CA VAL A 284 -6.54 1.53 13.10
C VAL A 284 -5.97 2.93 13.28
N ASN A 285 -5.89 3.39 14.53
CA ASN A 285 -5.02 4.50 14.90
C ASN A 285 -3.60 4.01 15.23
N LEU A 286 -2.73 4.90 15.70
CA LEU A 286 -1.35 4.55 15.98
C LEU A 286 -1.21 3.46 17.06
N LEU A 287 -2.08 3.42 18.08
CA LEU A 287 -2.05 2.37 19.11
C LEU A 287 -2.40 1.00 18.54
N GLY A 288 -3.40 0.95 17.67
CA GLY A 288 -3.75 -0.27 16.93
C GLY A 288 -2.66 -0.71 15.96
N ALA A 289 -2.00 0.26 15.27
CA ALA A 289 -0.87 -0.02 14.39
C ALA A 289 0.32 -0.63 15.12
N ASP A 290 0.66 -0.13 16.31
CA ASP A 290 1.69 -0.71 17.19
C ASP A 290 1.41 -2.20 17.49
N LYS A 291 0.17 -2.51 17.89
CA LYS A 291 -0.27 -3.88 18.22
C LYS A 291 -0.23 -4.79 16.97
N TYR A 292 -0.76 -4.29 15.86
CA TYR A 292 -0.77 -5.00 14.58
C TYR A 292 0.65 -5.27 14.06
N THR A 293 1.51 -4.25 14.07
CA THR A 293 2.92 -4.38 13.64
C THR A 293 3.67 -5.40 14.48
N LYS A 294 3.40 -5.45 15.79
CA LYS A 294 3.98 -6.46 16.67
C LYS A 294 3.57 -7.87 16.26
N PHE A 295 2.27 -8.12 16.09
CA PHE A 295 1.74 -9.43 15.71
C PHE A 295 2.27 -9.85 14.33
N LEU A 296 2.09 -9.01 13.33
CA LEU A 296 2.50 -9.34 11.95
C LEU A 296 4.02 -9.52 11.83
N GLY A 297 4.81 -8.71 12.55
CA GLY A 297 6.26 -8.86 12.57
C GLY A 297 6.70 -10.20 13.18
N GLU A 298 6.07 -10.65 14.27
CA GLU A 298 6.31 -11.97 14.87
C GLU A 298 5.92 -13.11 13.91
N TYR A 299 4.79 -12.96 13.20
CA TYR A 299 4.36 -13.89 12.17
C TYR A 299 5.39 -13.98 11.02
N LEU A 300 5.84 -12.84 10.53
CA LEU A 300 6.78 -12.77 9.39
C LEU A 300 8.14 -13.41 9.70
N VAL A 301 8.75 -13.11 10.83
CA VAL A 301 10.06 -13.71 11.19
C VAL A 301 9.96 -15.20 11.52
N ARG A 302 8.79 -15.69 11.86
CA ARG A 302 8.55 -17.13 12.10
C ARG A 302 8.40 -17.91 10.79
N ASN A 303 7.81 -17.31 9.77
CA ASN A 303 7.42 -18.00 8.54
C ASN A 303 8.34 -17.70 7.35
N TYR A 304 9.09 -16.59 7.38
CA TYR A 304 9.98 -16.16 6.29
C TYR A 304 11.42 -15.96 6.78
N THR A 305 12.38 -16.16 5.88
CA THR A 305 13.80 -15.93 6.17
C THR A 305 14.11 -14.44 5.97
N LEU A 306 13.93 -13.64 6.99
CA LEU A 306 14.18 -12.21 6.97
C LEU A 306 15.44 -11.88 7.76
N PRO A 307 16.48 -11.24 7.16
CA PRO A 307 17.76 -11.01 7.81
C PRO A 307 17.69 -9.87 8.84
N ASP A 308 18.37 -10.06 9.99
CA ASP A 308 18.57 -8.96 10.95
C ASP A 308 19.71 -8.04 10.47
N LYS A 309 19.36 -6.83 10.08
CA LYS A 309 20.28 -5.82 9.51
C LYS A 309 20.69 -4.73 10.51
N ARG A 310 20.26 -4.79 11.77
CA ARG A 310 20.53 -3.73 12.77
C ARG A 310 22.01 -3.51 13.04
N ASN A 311 22.82 -4.56 12.92
CA ASN A 311 24.25 -4.50 13.11
C ASN A 311 25.05 -4.21 11.82
N ASP A 312 24.39 -4.12 10.66
CA ASP A 312 25.03 -3.79 9.41
C ASP A 312 25.14 -2.28 9.22
N SER A 313 26.37 -1.80 9.02
CA SER A 313 26.67 -0.38 8.82
C SER A 313 25.98 0.23 7.59
N ALA A 314 25.63 -0.58 6.59
CA ALA A 314 24.90 -0.14 5.39
C ALA A 314 23.48 0.34 5.72
N TYR A 315 22.91 -0.15 6.83
CA TYR A 315 21.55 0.16 7.30
C TYR A 315 21.52 1.13 8.48
N ARG A 316 22.64 1.76 8.84
CA ARG A 316 22.72 2.76 9.92
C ARG A 316 21.69 3.90 9.76
N ARG A 317 21.35 4.23 8.52
CA ARG A 317 20.32 5.23 8.22
C ARG A 317 18.94 4.80 8.76
N TRP A 318 18.58 3.52 8.69
CA TRP A 318 17.31 3.00 9.22
C TRP A 318 17.21 3.19 10.74
N THR A 319 18.29 2.90 11.45
CA THR A 319 18.35 3.14 12.92
C THR A 319 18.20 4.63 13.25
N GLN A 320 18.77 5.52 12.45
CA GLN A 320 18.63 6.96 12.66
C GLN A 320 17.19 7.42 12.34
N GLU A 321 16.65 6.99 11.21
CA GLU A 321 15.27 7.33 10.81
C GLU A 321 14.24 6.81 11.81
N TYR A 322 14.45 5.62 12.39
CA TYR A 322 13.61 5.10 13.46
C TYR A 322 13.61 6.01 14.68
N LYS A 323 14.78 6.45 15.17
CA LYS A 323 14.86 7.32 16.35
C LYS A 323 14.14 8.66 16.16
N GLU A 324 14.31 9.26 14.97
CA GLU A 324 13.65 10.52 14.62
C GLU A 324 12.12 10.34 14.49
N TRP A 325 11.71 9.23 13.88
CA TRP A 325 10.31 8.89 13.68
C TRP A 325 9.64 8.52 15.00
N ASN A 326 10.25 7.64 15.82
CA ASN A 326 9.67 7.20 17.08
C ASN A 326 9.45 8.35 18.07
N GLY A 327 10.35 9.35 18.09
CA GLY A 327 10.15 10.53 18.92
C GLY A 327 8.87 11.29 18.58
N ARG A 328 8.51 11.39 17.29
CA ARG A 328 7.24 12.01 16.87
C ARG A 328 6.03 11.12 17.15
N MET A 329 6.17 9.81 16.98
CA MET A 329 5.08 8.87 17.24
C MET A 329 4.75 8.81 18.74
N GLU A 330 5.74 8.99 19.63
CA GLU A 330 5.49 9.00 21.07
C GLU A 330 4.58 10.16 21.50
N GLU A 331 4.74 11.34 20.92
CA GLU A 331 3.84 12.48 21.16
C GLU A 331 2.38 12.14 20.78
N ILE A 332 2.18 11.43 19.67
CA ILE A 332 0.85 10.99 19.22
C ILE A 332 0.30 9.90 20.18
N ARG A 333 1.13 8.92 20.57
CA ARG A 333 0.73 7.87 21.52
C ARG A 333 0.30 8.45 22.86
N GLU A 334 1.02 9.44 23.36
CA GLU A 334 0.65 10.13 24.60
C GLU A 334 -0.72 10.81 24.47
N THR A 335 -0.99 11.47 23.34
CA THR A 335 -2.29 12.09 23.09
C THR A 335 -3.41 11.07 23.05
N LEU A 336 -3.25 10.00 22.27
CA LEU A 336 -4.26 8.94 22.12
C LEU A 336 -4.57 8.18 23.42
N ARG A 337 -3.65 8.14 24.39
CA ARG A 337 -3.88 7.51 25.71
C ARG A 337 -4.64 8.43 26.68
N LEU A 338 -4.78 9.70 26.37
CA LEU A 338 -5.50 10.67 27.19
C LEU A 338 -6.95 10.85 26.74
N ASP A 339 -7.26 10.52 25.51
CA ASP A 339 -8.61 10.55 24.92
C ASP A 339 -9.38 9.26 25.27
#